data_c6a8bc07580ccd861e3bc86dac24989e
#
_entry.id   c6a8bc07580ccd861e3bc86dac24989e
#
_cell.length_a   1.000
_cell.length_b   1.000
_cell.length_c   1.000
_cell.angle_alpha   90.00
_cell.angle_beta   90.00
_cell.angle_gamma   90.00
#
_symmetry.space_group_name_H-M   'P 1'
#
loop_
_entity.id
_entity.type
_entity.pdbx_description
1 polymer ?
#
loop_
_entity_poly.entity_id
_entity_poly.type
_entity_poly.pdbx_seq_one_letter_code
_entity_poly.pdbx_strand_id
1 'polypeptide(L)'
;YTPETINIAGTKTWDDANNQDRKRPESITVNLLADGQLYKTKTVTEAEGWKYSFTGLPKYSNGQEIKYTITEDSVEGYTAAPNGYDITNTHVPETTDVNVTKIWDDAGNQDGKRAKEITVKLFADGTEVAGSEVTLKEDNNWTYTWKDLAVYKNGTAIGYTVDETATVTGYTKKVTGDAKTGFV
;
A
#
# COMPACT_ATOMS: atom_id res chain seq x y z
N TYR A 1 21.97 42.88 -27.77
CA TYR A 1 20.69 42.21 -27.45
C TYR A 1 20.94 40.93 -26.65
N THR A 2 20.25 40.76 -25.53
CA THR A 2 20.32 39.54 -24.70
C THR A 2 18.95 38.83 -24.83
N PRO A 3 18.93 37.57 -25.29
CA PRO A 3 17.70 36.82 -25.38
C PRO A 3 17.04 36.63 -24.04
N GLU A 4 15.70 36.67 -23.99
CA GLU A 4 14.94 36.39 -22.78
C GLU A 4 14.97 34.91 -22.44
N THR A 5 15.12 34.63 -21.13
CA THR A 5 15.13 33.28 -20.61
C THR A 5 14.08 33.13 -19.50
N ILE A 6 13.69 31.89 -19.24
CA ILE A 6 12.79 31.53 -18.12
C ILE A 6 13.39 30.39 -17.32
N ASN A 7 12.90 30.22 -16.10
CA ASN A 7 13.20 29.08 -15.25
C ASN A 7 11.92 28.32 -14.96
N ILE A 8 12.02 27.00 -14.88
CA ILE A 8 10.93 26.11 -14.53
C ILE A 8 11.38 25.31 -13.31
N ALA A 9 10.51 25.21 -12.32
CA ALA A 9 10.75 24.41 -11.12
C ALA A 9 9.50 23.62 -10.77
N GLY A 10 9.69 22.45 -10.20
CA GLY A 10 8.62 21.58 -9.77
C GLY A 10 9.02 20.69 -8.60
N THR A 11 8.02 20.06 -8.02
CA THR A 11 8.15 19.14 -6.90
C THR A 11 7.54 17.81 -7.25
N LYS A 12 8.24 16.73 -6.93
CA LYS A 12 7.73 15.36 -6.97
C LYS A 12 7.15 15.02 -5.61
N THR A 13 5.93 14.52 -5.61
CA THR A 13 5.23 14.05 -4.41
C THR A 13 4.88 12.57 -4.55
N TRP A 14 4.98 11.84 -3.45
CA TRP A 14 4.61 10.44 -3.36
C TRP A 14 3.38 10.29 -2.49
N ASP A 15 2.33 9.67 -3.04
CA ASP A 15 1.11 9.27 -2.34
C ASP A 15 1.09 7.72 -2.29
N ASP A 16 1.74 7.16 -1.27
CA ASP A 16 2.02 5.73 -1.17
C ASP A 16 2.02 5.22 0.29
N ALA A 17 1.21 5.85 1.15
CA ALA A 17 1.17 5.55 2.57
C ALA A 17 2.58 5.57 3.21
N ASN A 18 3.34 6.62 2.90
CA ASN A 18 4.70 6.80 3.41
C ASN A 18 5.64 5.64 3.03
N ASN A 19 5.51 5.18 1.78
CA ASN A 19 6.31 4.08 1.24
C ASN A 19 6.16 2.77 2.03
N GLN A 20 4.93 2.48 2.47
CA GLN A 20 4.61 1.29 3.28
C GLN A 20 5.07 -0.01 2.63
N ASP A 21 4.89 -0.15 1.32
CA ASP A 21 5.25 -1.36 0.56
C ASP A 21 6.70 -1.34 0.07
N ARG A 22 7.44 -0.26 0.33
CA ARG A 22 8.84 -0.05 -0.13
C ARG A 22 9.00 -0.19 -1.64
N LYS A 23 8.02 0.29 -2.39
CA LYS A 23 8.05 0.32 -3.86
C LYS A 23 8.68 1.58 -4.45
N ARG A 24 8.85 2.63 -3.63
CA ARG A 24 9.39 3.91 -4.10
C ARG A 24 10.82 3.72 -4.61
N PRO A 25 11.12 4.14 -5.85
CA PRO A 25 12.47 4.07 -6.40
C PRO A 25 13.39 5.12 -5.76
N GLU A 26 14.69 4.93 -5.90
CA GLU A 26 15.69 5.89 -5.42
C GLU A 26 15.71 7.18 -6.24
N SER A 27 15.28 7.11 -7.50
CA SER A 27 15.25 8.25 -8.42
C SER A 27 14.12 8.13 -9.41
N ILE A 28 13.72 9.28 -9.96
CA ILE A 28 12.84 9.39 -11.13
C ILE A 28 13.51 10.22 -12.21
N THR A 29 13.02 10.10 -13.44
CA THR A 29 13.46 10.95 -14.55
C THR A 29 12.33 11.88 -14.96
N VAL A 30 12.60 13.18 -14.93
CA VAL A 30 11.70 14.22 -15.44
C VAL A 30 12.18 14.67 -16.81
N ASN A 31 11.26 14.67 -17.78
CA ASN A 31 11.53 15.12 -19.14
C ASN A 31 10.91 16.50 -19.34
N LEU A 32 11.69 17.44 -19.85
CA LEU A 32 11.22 18.73 -20.29
C LEU A 32 11.01 18.72 -21.79
N LEU A 33 9.80 19.04 -22.22
CA LEU A 33 9.43 19.15 -23.62
C LEU A 33 9.28 20.63 -24.00
N ALA A 34 9.82 20.99 -25.15
CA ALA A 34 9.63 22.30 -25.77
C ALA A 34 8.73 22.11 -26.99
N ASP A 35 7.54 22.73 -26.96
CA ASP A 35 6.54 22.57 -28.06
C ASP A 35 6.25 21.09 -28.39
N GLY A 36 6.20 20.24 -27.36
CA GLY A 36 5.92 18.81 -27.51
C GLY A 36 7.13 17.94 -27.87
N GLN A 37 8.31 18.51 -28.06
CA GLN A 37 9.54 17.78 -28.38
C GLN A 37 10.44 17.69 -27.14
N LEU A 38 11.03 16.51 -26.90
CA LEU A 38 12.00 16.32 -25.82
C LEU A 38 13.16 17.31 -25.99
N TYR A 39 13.39 18.10 -24.93
CA TYR A 39 14.43 19.12 -24.91
C TYR A 39 15.52 18.83 -23.88
N LYS A 40 15.15 18.52 -22.64
CA LYS A 40 16.08 18.20 -21.55
C LYS A 40 15.49 17.13 -20.65
N THR A 41 16.36 16.43 -19.92
CA THR A 41 15.97 15.48 -18.88
C THR A 41 16.68 15.80 -17.60
N LYS A 42 16.09 15.38 -16.47
CA LYS A 42 16.70 15.51 -15.14
C LYS A 42 16.35 14.31 -14.27
N THR A 43 17.37 13.80 -13.59
CA THR A 43 17.18 12.80 -12.54
C THR A 43 16.88 13.51 -11.21
N VAL A 44 15.83 13.09 -10.52
CA VAL A 44 15.38 13.68 -9.26
C VAL A 44 15.39 12.60 -8.17
N THR A 45 15.93 12.95 -7.00
CA THR A 45 16.16 12.03 -5.89
C THR A 45 15.67 12.60 -4.56
N GLU A 46 15.60 11.73 -3.54
CA GLU A 46 15.30 12.14 -2.17
C GLU A 46 16.32 13.12 -1.61
N ALA A 47 17.61 12.97 -1.96
CA ALA A 47 18.69 13.86 -1.53
C ALA A 47 18.43 15.32 -1.93
N GLU A 48 17.71 15.55 -3.02
CA GLU A 48 17.30 16.86 -3.50
C GLU A 48 15.92 17.28 -2.95
N GLY A 49 15.36 16.54 -2.03
CA GLY A 49 14.03 16.76 -1.49
C GLY A 49 12.92 16.54 -2.52
N TRP A 50 13.17 15.72 -3.54
CA TRP A 50 12.25 15.48 -4.65
C TRP A 50 11.87 16.75 -5.40
N LYS A 51 12.80 17.73 -5.44
CA LYS A 51 12.65 18.99 -6.14
C LYS A 51 13.57 19.03 -7.35
N TYR A 52 13.11 19.70 -8.39
CA TYR A 52 13.90 19.88 -9.62
C TYR A 52 13.69 21.27 -10.21
N SER A 53 14.62 21.70 -11.02
CA SER A 53 14.52 22.92 -11.80
C SER A 53 15.29 22.82 -13.10
N PHE A 54 14.79 23.54 -14.10
CA PHE A 54 15.48 23.80 -15.36
C PHE A 54 15.65 25.32 -15.47
N THR A 55 16.87 25.80 -15.62
CA THR A 55 17.17 27.23 -15.59
C THR A 55 17.73 27.69 -16.94
N GLY A 56 17.59 28.99 -17.21
CA GLY A 56 18.16 29.60 -18.41
C GLY A 56 17.53 29.10 -19.71
N LEU A 57 16.26 28.70 -19.69
CA LEU A 57 15.56 28.20 -20.86
C LEU A 57 15.20 29.35 -21.82
N PRO A 58 15.39 29.21 -23.12
CA PRO A 58 14.93 30.22 -24.11
C PRO A 58 13.42 30.43 -23.95
N LYS A 59 12.98 31.70 -23.89
CA LYS A 59 11.57 32.04 -23.88
C LYS A 59 10.92 31.93 -25.26
N TYR A 60 11.66 32.29 -26.29
CA TYR A 60 11.17 32.34 -27.64
C TYR A 60 12.01 31.47 -28.59
N SER A 61 11.36 30.98 -29.66
CA SER A 61 11.99 30.40 -30.84
C SER A 61 11.35 31.01 -32.10
N ASN A 62 12.17 31.55 -32.98
CA ASN A 62 11.68 32.22 -34.19
C ASN A 62 10.57 33.26 -33.94
N GLY A 63 10.68 34.00 -32.82
CA GLY A 63 9.71 35.02 -32.44
C GLY A 63 8.41 34.47 -31.82
N GLN A 64 8.29 33.17 -31.65
CA GLN A 64 7.16 32.51 -31.01
C GLN A 64 7.54 32.09 -29.58
N GLU A 65 6.65 32.29 -28.63
CA GLU A 65 6.85 31.83 -27.27
C GLU A 65 6.83 30.29 -27.22
N ILE A 66 7.84 29.69 -26.58
CA ILE A 66 7.95 28.25 -26.44
C ILE A 66 7.04 27.78 -25.35
N LYS A 67 6.21 26.76 -25.63
CA LYS A 67 5.39 26.08 -24.62
C LYS A 67 6.18 24.93 -24.02
N TYR A 68 6.57 25.07 -22.74
CA TYR A 68 7.24 24.02 -22.00
C TYR A 68 6.25 23.16 -21.24
N THR A 69 6.44 21.85 -21.29
CA THR A 69 5.69 20.86 -20.53
C THR A 69 6.64 19.83 -19.95
N ILE A 70 6.19 19.06 -18.98
CA ILE A 70 6.97 17.99 -18.38
C ILE A 70 6.26 16.65 -18.49
N THR A 71 7.04 15.59 -18.54
CA THR A 71 6.60 14.21 -18.36
C THR A 71 7.54 13.50 -17.40
N GLU A 72 7.11 12.39 -16.85
CA GLU A 72 7.94 11.50 -16.05
C GLU A 72 8.05 10.15 -16.75
N ASP A 73 9.22 9.54 -16.73
CA ASP A 73 9.38 8.15 -17.14
C ASP A 73 8.59 7.25 -16.19
N SER A 74 7.95 6.22 -16.72
CA SER A 74 7.10 5.31 -15.95
C SER A 74 7.82 4.74 -14.74
N VAL A 75 7.13 4.77 -13.59
CA VAL A 75 7.59 4.17 -12.35
C VAL A 75 6.72 2.95 -12.07
N GLU A 76 7.34 1.77 -11.98
CA GLU A 76 6.63 0.52 -11.75
C GLU A 76 5.83 0.56 -10.44
N GLY A 77 4.57 0.16 -10.51
CA GLY A 77 3.66 0.14 -9.36
C GLY A 77 3.06 1.48 -8.99
N TYR A 78 3.31 2.54 -9.76
CA TYR A 78 2.78 3.88 -9.53
C TYR A 78 2.00 4.41 -10.73
N THR A 79 1.03 5.27 -10.43
CA THR A 79 0.34 6.10 -11.42
C THR A 79 0.78 7.55 -11.25
N ALA A 80 1.30 8.16 -12.30
CA ALA A 80 1.76 9.54 -12.29
C ALA A 80 0.61 10.49 -12.66
N ALA A 81 0.50 11.61 -11.93
CA ALA A 81 -0.43 12.69 -12.22
C ALA A 81 0.33 14.03 -12.23
N PRO A 82 0.75 14.51 -13.41
CA PRO A 82 1.32 15.85 -13.55
C PRO A 82 0.25 16.92 -13.32
N ASN A 83 0.65 17.99 -12.60
CA ASN A 83 -0.15 19.20 -12.42
C ASN A 83 0.77 20.41 -12.59
N GLY A 84 0.72 21.05 -13.75
CA GLY A 84 1.72 22.06 -14.12
C GLY A 84 3.10 21.41 -14.21
N TYR A 85 4.05 21.87 -13.38
CA TYR A 85 5.39 21.30 -13.28
C TYR A 85 5.56 20.41 -12.03
N ASP A 86 4.52 20.20 -11.26
CA ASP A 86 4.51 19.27 -10.15
C ASP A 86 4.01 17.89 -10.59
N ILE A 87 4.51 16.84 -9.97
CA ILE A 87 4.12 15.47 -10.29
C ILE A 87 3.79 14.75 -8.99
N THR A 88 2.64 14.10 -8.93
CA THR A 88 2.29 13.19 -7.84
C THR A 88 2.23 11.77 -8.37
N ASN A 89 2.97 10.86 -7.75
CA ASN A 89 2.86 9.43 -8.02
C ASN A 89 2.11 8.75 -6.89
N THR A 90 1.09 7.98 -7.27
CA THR A 90 0.24 7.24 -6.34
C THR A 90 0.48 5.74 -6.46
N HIS A 91 0.69 5.09 -5.33
CA HIS A 91 0.67 3.64 -5.18
C HIS A 91 -0.32 3.28 -4.07
N VAL A 92 -1.27 2.41 -4.39
CA VAL A 92 -2.19 1.86 -3.39
C VAL A 92 -1.53 0.65 -2.76
N PRO A 93 -1.28 0.65 -1.43
CA PRO A 93 -0.67 -0.49 -0.76
C PRO A 93 -1.46 -1.77 -0.96
N GLU A 94 -0.74 -2.88 -1.08
CA GLU A 94 -1.35 -4.20 -1.23
C GLU A 94 -2.12 -4.60 0.02
N THR A 95 -3.29 -5.20 -0.18
CA THR A 95 -4.13 -5.72 0.89
C THR A 95 -4.41 -7.21 0.70
N THR A 96 -4.77 -7.87 1.79
CA THR A 96 -5.13 -9.28 1.83
C THR A 96 -6.28 -9.51 2.81
N ASP A 97 -6.93 -10.65 2.69
CA ASP A 97 -7.95 -11.11 3.62
C ASP A 97 -7.43 -12.34 4.37
N VAL A 98 -7.85 -12.48 5.62
CA VAL A 98 -7.54 -13.66 6.46
C VAL A 98 -8.82 -14.27 6.96
N ASN A 99 -9.02 -15.55 6.72
CA ASN A 99 -10.19 -16.31 7.15
C ASN A 99 -9.87 -17.19 8.35
N VAL A 100 -10.85 -17.34 9.25
CA VAL A 100 -10.85 -18.31 10.34
C VAL A 100 -12.15 -19.11 10.34
N THR A 101 -12.04 -20.40 10.59
CA THR A 101 -13.19 -21.31 10.76
C THR A 101 -12.99 -22.12 12.02
N LYS A 102 -14.00 -22.19 12.88
CA LYS A 102 -14.01 -23.05 14.05
C LYS A 102 -14.66 -24.39 13.72
N ILE A 103 -13.97 -25.47 14.03
CA ILE A 103 -14.49 -26.82 13.93
C ILE A 103 -14.56 -27.45 15.32
N TRP A 104 -15.65 -28.15 15.59
CA TRP A 104 -15.84 -28.89 16.84
C TRP A 104 -15.68 -30.38 16.57
N ASP A 105 -14.74 -31.01 17.27
CA ASP A 105 -14.56 -32.46 17.27
C ASP A 105 -15.09 -33.02 18.63
N ASP A 106 -16.40 -33.28 18.68
CA ASP A 106 -17.09 -33.61 19.91
C ASP A 106 -18.28 -34.60 19.69
N ALA A 107 -18.14 -35.47 18.71
CA ALA A 107 -19.17 -36.45 18.38
C ALA A 107 -20.58 -35.80 18.18
N GLY A 108 -20.61 -34.64 17.47
CA GLY A 108 -21.87 -33.97 17.20
C GLY A 108 -22.49 -33.31 18.43
N ASN A 109 -21.66 -32.88 19.41
CA ASN A 109 -22.09 -32.30 20.67
C ASN A 109 -22.91 -33.28 21.52
N GLN A 110 -22.52 -34.57 21.49
CA GLN A 110 -23.26 -35.64 22.19
C GLN A 110 -23.50 -35.32 23.65
N ASP A 111 -22.52 -34.76 24.36
CA ASP A 111 -22.63 -34.45 25.79
C ASP A 111 -23.20 -33.06 26.08
N GLY A 112 -23.56 -32.30 25.04
CA GLY A 112 -24.11 -30.95 25.19
C GLY A 112 -23.12 -29.93 25.83
N LYS A 113 -21.81 -30.18 25.69
CA LYS A 113 -20.78 -29.35 26.30
C LYS A 113 -20.26 -28.22 25.39
N ARG A 114 -20.62 -28.25 24.10
CA ARG A 114 -20.19 -27.24 23.16
C ARG A 114 -20.60 -25.84 23.60
N ALA A 115 -19.65 -24.90 23.61
CA ALA A 115 -19.98 -23.51 23.87
C ALA A 115 -20.91 -22.94 22.78
N LYS A 116 -21.78 -22.01 23.15
CA LYS A 116 -22.67 -21.34 22.19
C LYS A 116 -21.93 -20.40 21.26
N GLU A 117 -20.81 -19.89 21.73
CA GLU A 117 -19.97 -18.96 21.00
C GLU A 117 -18.53 -19.03 21.53
N ILE A 118 -17.57 -18.65 20.68
CA ILE A 118 -16.18 -18.44 21.07
C ILE A 118 -15.73 -17.08 20.53
N THR A 119 -14.68 -16.54 21.09
CA THR A 119 -14.03 -15.33 20.57
C THR A 119 -12.66 -15.66 20.02
N VAL A 120 -12.34 -15.08 18.88
CA VAL A 120 -11.03 -15.17 18.21
C VAL A 120 -10.49 -13.78 17.95
N LYS A 121 -9.18 -13.65 17.90
CA LYS A 121 -8.46 -12.43 17.59
C LYS A 121 -7.44 -12.67 16.50
N LEU A 122 -7.17 -11.62 15.74
CA LEU A 122 -6.13 -11.60 14.74
C LEU A 122 -4.85 -11.00 15.34
N PHE A 123 -3.71 -11.58 14.99
CA PHE A 123 -2.38 -11.10 15.37
C PHE A 123 -1.56 -10.79 14.13
N ALA A 124 -0.83 -9.70 14.17
CA ALA A 124 0.14 -9.30 13.15
C ALA A 124 1.53 -9.39 13.77
N ASP A 125 2.38 -10.26 13.23
CA ASP A 125 3.73 -10.53 13.76
C ASP A 125 3.75 -10.78 15.28
N GLY A 126 2.76 -11.51 15.77
CA GLY A 126 2.62 -11.86 17.18
C GLY A 126 1.99 -10.79 18.08
N THR A 127 1.64 -9.63 17.53
CA THR A 127 0.95 -8.56 18.26
C THR A 127 -0.52 -8.53 17.90
N GLU A 128 -1.40 -8.45 18.89
CA GLU A 128 -2.84 -8.33 18.66
C GLU A 128 -3.17 -7.12 17.79
N VAL A 129 -3.97 -7.35 16.75
CA VAL A 129 -4.52 -6.27 15.94
C VAL A 129 -5.69 -5.66 16.70
N ALA A 130 -5.59 -4.37 17.02
CA ALA A 130 -6.63 -3.65 17.75
C ALA A 130 -7.99 -3.73 17.03
N GLY A 131 -9.04 -4.06 17.80
CA GLY A 131 -10.40 -4.18 17.25
C GLY A 131 -10.65 -5.42 16.41
N SER A 132 -9.73 -6.39 16.38
CA SER A 132 -9.86 -7.61 15.57
C SER A 132 -10.71 -8.71 16.24
N GLU A 133 -11.05 -8.56 17.52
CA GLU A 133 -11.83 -9.57 18.23
C GLU A 133 -13.20 -9.78 17.55
N VAL A 134 -13.52 -11.03 17.27
CA VAL A 134 -14.78 -11.43 16.68
C VAL A 134 -15.34 -12.65 17.41
N THR A 135 -16.67 -12.78 17.39
CA THR A 135 -17.39 -13.91 17.96
C THR A 135 -17.76 -14.87 16.85
N LEU A 136 -17.41 -16.15 17.02
CA LEU A 136 -17.83 -17.24 16.17
C LEU A 136 -18.93 -18.04 16.86
N LYS A 137 -20.01 -18.31 16.14
CA LYS A 137 -21.19 -19.03 16.59
C LYS A 137 -21.92 -19.67 15.42
N GLU A 138 -22.96 -20.46 15.72
CA GLU A 138 -23.72 -21.15 14.67
C GLU A 138 -24.33 -20.19 13.65
N ASP A 139 -24.80 -19.00 14.08
CA ASP A 139 -25.44 -18.01 13.19
C ASP A 139 -24.52 -17.52 12.07
N ASN A 140 -23.20 -17.51 12.29
CA ASN A 140 -22.22 -17.14 11.27
C ASN A 140 -21.41 -18.35 10.75
N ASN A 141 -21.98 -19.56 10.92
CA ASN A 141 -21.36 -20.82 10.51
C ASN A 141 -19.95 -21.03 11.11
N TRP A 142 -19.67 -20.47 12.26
CA TRP A 142 -18.40 -20.59 12.95
C TRP A 142 -17.20 -20.08 12.11
N THR A 143 -17.44 -19.08 11.26
CA THR A 143 -16.40 -18.53 10.37
C THR A 143 -16.42 -17.00 10.35
N TYR A 144 -15.26 -16.42 10.06
CA TYR A 144 -15.10 -14.99 9.87
C TYR A 144 -13.93 -14.69 8.91
N THR A 145 -14.02 -13.58 8.19
CA THR A 145 -12.95 -13.10 7.32
C THR A 145 -12.64 -11.66 7.67
N TRP A 146 -11.41 -11.40 8.12
CA TRP A 146 -10.89 -10.03 8.21
C TRP A 146 -10.47 -9.60 6.81
N LYS A 147 -10.97 -8.45 6.38
CA LYS A 147 -10.76 -7.93 5.01
C LYS A 147 -9.81 -6.74 5.00
N ASP A 148 -9.20 -6.50 3.82
CA ASP A 148 -8.41 -5.31 3.53
C ASP A 148 -7.26 -5.08 4.52
N LEU A 149 -6.63 -6.15 4.95
CA LEU A 149 -5.46 -6.10 5.82
C LEU A 149 -4.21 -5.72 5.02
N ALA A 150 -3.32 -4.92 5.59
CA ALA A 150 -2.05 -4.62 4.97
C ALA A 150 -1.22 -5.89 4.75
N VAL A 151 -0.66 -6.06 3.54
CA VAL A 151 0.29 -7.15 3.26
C VAL A 151 1.66 -6.85 3.83
N TYR A 152 2.09 -5.58 3.76
CA TYR A 152 3.43 -5.15 4.15
C TYR A 152 3.43 -4.11 5.26
N LYS A 153 4.48 -4.14 6.05
CA LYS A 153 4.89 -3.09 6.98
C LYS A 153 6.36 -2.79 6.71
N ASN A 154 6.67 -1.55 6.32
CA ASN A 154 8.03 -1.15 5.93
C ASN A 154 8.68 -2.12 4.93
N GLY A 155 7.90 -2.56 3.94
CA GLY A 155 8.34 -3.47 2.89
C GLY A 155 8.50 -4.93 3.30
N THR A 156 8.24 -5.27 4.56
CA THR A 156 8.31 -6.65 5.06
C THR A 156 6.90 -7.22 5.16
N ALA A 157 6.69 -8.42 4.63
CA ALA A 157 5.42 -9.12 4.70
C ALA A 157 5.02 -9.36 6.16
N ILE A 158 3.77 -9.02 6.51
CA ILE A 158 3.22 -9.22 7.84
C ILE A 158 2.80 -10.69 7.99
N GLY A 159 3.24 -11.34 9.07
CA GLY A 159 2.82 -12.68 9.45
C GLY A 159 1.54 -12.63 10.29
N TYR A 160 0.38 -12.85 9.65
CA TYR A 160 -0.88 -12.93 10.37
C TYR A 160 -1.10 -14.29 10.97
N THR A 161 -1.59 -14.32 12.22
CA THR A 161 -2.02 -15.51 12.94
C THR A 161 -3.35 -15.24 13.65
N VAL A 162 -4.04 -16.29 14.06
CA VAL A 162 -5.28 -16.18 14.84
C VAL A 162 -5.16 -17.02 16.09
N ASP A 163 -5.90 -16.64 17.13
CA ASP A 163 -6.03 -17.44 18.32
C ASP A 163 -7.42 -17.30 18.93
N GLU A 164 -7.89 -18.39 19.54
CA GLU A 164 -9.08 -18.42 20.38
C GLU A 164 -8.69 -17.92 21.76
N THR A 165 -9.32 -16.84 22.21
CA THR A 165 -8.84 -16.07 23.38
C THR A 165 -9.31 -16.59 24.71
N ALA A 166 -10.35 -17.44 24.74
CA ALA A 166 -10.88 -18.04 25.94
C ALA A 166 -10.83 -19.55 25.90
N THR A 167 -10.56 -20.18 27.05
CA THR A 167 -10.61 -21.63 27.20
C THR A 167 -12.05 -22.10 27.24
N VAL A 168 -12.39 -23.13 26.48
CA VAL A 168 -13.68 -23.81 26.56
C VAL A 168 -13.53 -25.03 27.46
N THR A 169 -14.27 -25.07 28.57
CA THR A 169 -14.19 -26.17 29.56
C THR A 169 -14.47 -27.51 28.91
N GLY A 170 -13.57 -28.46 29.13
CA GLY A 170 -13.69 -29.81 28.57
C GLY A 170 -13.15 -30.01 27.16
N TYR A 171 -12.62 -28.94 26.56
CA TYR A 171 -12.04 -28.98 25.20
C TYR A 171 -10.54 -28.63 25.19
N THR A 172 -9.83 -29.20 24.25
CA THR A 172 -8.47 -28.80 23.92
C THR A 172 -8.49 -28.07 22.61
N LYS A 173 -7.80 -26.96 22.55
CA LYS A 173 -7.70 -26.12 21.34
C LYS A 173 -6.52 -26.52 20.50
N LYS A 174 -6.70 -26.54 19.17
CA LYS A 174 -5.64 -26.64 18.19
C LYS A 174 -5.92 -25.65 17.07
N VAL A 175 -4.92 -24.89 16.67
CA VAL A 175 -4.99 -23.96 15.53
C VAL A 175 -4.12 -24.50 14.42
N THR A 176 -4.66 -24.63 13.21
CA THR A 176 -3.98 -25.10 12.00
C THR A 176 -4.21 -24.17 10.83
N GLY A 177 -3.50 -24.39 9.73
CA GLY A 177 -3.61 -23.54 8.55
C GLY A 177 -2.67 -22.35 8.58
N ASP A 178 -2.90 -21.42 7.67
CA ASP A 178 -2.13 -20.20 7.52
C ASP A 178 -3.00 -19.04 6.98
N ALA A 179 -2.42 -17.85 6.88
CA ALA A 179 -3.13 -16.66 6.42
C ALA A 179 -3.57 -16.76 4.96
N LYS A 180 -2.90 -17.55 4.14
CA LYS A 180 -3.18 -17.71 2.71
C LYS A 180 -4.32 -18.70 2.47
N THR A 181 -4.32 -19.81 3.18
CA THR A 181 -5.30 -20.91 3.01
C THR A 181 -6.46 -20.82 3.98
N GLY A 182 -6.35 -20.01 5.01
CA GLY A 182 -7.29 -19.90 6.12
C GLY A 182 -6.84 -20.68 7.35
N PHE A 183 -7.28 -20.20 8.52
CA PHE A 183 -7.04 -20.86 9.81
C PHE A 183 -8.24 -21.70 10.23
N VAL A 184 -7.97 -22.84 10.87
CA VAL A 184 -8.97 -23.75 11.41
C VAL A 184 -8.65 -24.08 12.87
#